data_f5dce07e8a0825756b6352d421ea37c7
#
_entry.id   f5dce07e8a0825756b6352d421ea37c7
#
_cell.length_a   1.000
_cell.length_b   1.000
_cell.length_c   1.000
_cell.angle_alpha   90.00
_cell.angle_beta   90.00
_cell.angle_gamma   90.00
#
_symmetry.space_group_name_H-M   'P 1'
#
loop_
_entity.id
_entity.type
_entity.pdbx_description
1 polymer ?
#
loop_
_entity_poly.entity_id
_entity_poly.type
_entity_poly.pdbx_seq_one_letter_code
_entity_poly.pdbx_strand_id
1 'polypeptide(L)'
;MTRAIVIVGLGIAVAAAGCGKSQPSSTSGAQAGDRTVVVYSSADKEFAEQIFRAYEAKTRVNVLPLYDTEETKTAGLTARLVGEKDHPRADVFWSSDTSRAVALVDQNVAESYIPEGASGIASRFRSPAGLWTGFAARIRVFLYNTGRIKPTEAPRSILELTQARWRGRFAFANPHFGTMSFHAAALFTKWGDARATTFFESLKANDAVVAAGNSDVKDRVADGRVDIGLLDEDDAVVALREKKAVALLIPDQDGPDALGTPLMPNAALLIRGAPHPGAARRFIDFLTSEEAERILAASDAAQYPLHPGGKGPELLPALAGLRVMDVDYAAVARKLPTMDATMKTIFGL
;
A
#
# COMPACT_ATOMS: atom_id res chain seq x y z
N MET A 1 -38.48 -17.88 -85.48
CA MET A 1 -37.19 -17.56 -86.13
C MET A 1 -36.14 -17.50 -85.08
N THR A 2 -35.37 -18.43 -85.07
CA THR A 2 -33.96 -18.67 -85.34
C THR A 2 -33.13 -18.92 -84.06
N ARG A 3 -32.69 -20.03 -83.97
CA ARG A 3 -31.49 -20.88 -84.00
C ARG A 3 -30.90 -21.18 -82.59
N ALA A 4 -30.99 -22.49 -82.32
CA ALA A 4 -30.18 -23.18 -81.35
C ALA A 4 -28.72 -23.29 -81.81
N ILE A 5 -27.74 -23.15 -80.89
CA ILE A 5 -26.41 -23.65 -81.09
C ILE A 5 -26.05 -24.51 -79.85
N VAL A 6 -25.80 -25.79 -80.13
CA VAL A 6 -25.25 -26.80 -79.23
C VAL A 6 -23.76 -26.73 -79.37
N ILE A 7 -23.06 -26.61 -78.22
CA ILE A 7 -21.58 -26.85 -78.13
C ILE A 7 -21.34 -27.95 -77.12
N VAL A 8 -20.81 -29.05 -77.61
CA VAL A 8 -20.28 -30.19 -76.82
C VAL A 8 -18.90 -29.78 -76.25
N GLY A 9 -18.71 -29.83 -74.95
CA GLY A 9 -17.44 -29.59 -74.30
C GLY A 9 -16.96 -30.84 -73.60
N LEU A 10 -15.76 -31.25 -73.98
CA LEU A 10 -14.95 -32.39 -73.57
C LEU A 10 -14.52 -32.31 -72.11
N GLY A 11 -14.76 -33.35 -71.32
CA GLY A 11 -14.32 -33.45 -69.96
C GLY A 11 -12.80 -33.83 -69.85
N ILE A 12 -12.04 -33.07 -69.09
CA ILE A 12 -10.69 -33.45 -68.67
C ILE A 12 -10.74 -33.61 -67.14
N ALA A 13 -10.54 -34.86 -66.70
CA ALA A 13 -10.37 -35.16 -65.29
C ALA A 13 -8.89 -34.83 -64.89
N VAL A 14 -8.73 -33.88 -63.98
CA VAL A 14 -7.43 -33.58 -63.34
C VAL A 14 -7.45 -34.14 -61.91
N ALA A 15 -6.62 -35.14 -61.67
CA ALA A 15 -6.34 -35.66 -60.33
C ALA A 15 -5.55 -34.63 -59.54
N ALA A 16 -6.14 -34.06 -58.50
CA ALA A 16 -5.44 -33.17 -57.56
C ALA A 16 -4.81 -33.99 -56.43
N ALA A 17 -3.47 -34.09 -56.47
CA ALA A 17 -2.69 -34.58 -55.35
C ALA A 17 -2.77 -33.57 -54.17
N GLY A 18 -3.26 -34.04 -53.04
CA GLY A 18 -3.36 -33.25 -51.81
C GLY A 18 -1.99 -32.98 -51.21
N CYS A 19 -1.48 -31.75 -51.31
CA CYS A 19 -0.44 -31.23 -50.44
C CYS A 19 -1.09 -30.70 -49.20
N GLY A 20 -0.98 -31.44 -48.10
CA GLY A 20 -1.29 -30.95 -46.74
C GLY A 20 -0.38 -29.78 -46.39
N LYS A 21 -0.89 -28.56 -46.43
CA LYS A 21 -0.28 -27.43 -45.79
C LYS A 21 -0.60 -27.53 -44.30
N SER A 22 0.40 -27.95 -43.51
CA SER A 22 0.45 -27.69 -42.05
C SER A 22 0.28 -26.18 -41.85
N GLN A 23 -0.83 -25.77 -41.26
CA GLN A 23 -0.99 -24.42 -40.74
C GLN A 23 0.07 -24.23 -39.65
N PRO A 24 0.84 -23.15 -39.66
CA PRO A 24 1.67 -22.79 -38.49
C PRO A 24 0.71 -22.52 -37.33
N SER A 25 0.92 -23.22 -36.24
CA SER A 25 0.31 -22.91 -34.95
C SER A 25 0.49 -21.40 -34.69
N SER A 26 -0.63 -20.67 -34.58
CA SER A 26 -0.66 -19.28 -34.16
C SER A 26 -0.07 -19.21 -32.75
N THR A 27 1.21 -18.90 -32.65
CA THR A 27 1.77 -18.27 -31.45
C THR A 27 0.92 -17.03 -31.19
N SER A 28 0.19 -17.03 -30.08
CA SER A 28 -0.62 -15.93 -29.63
C SER A 28 0.25 -14.67 -29.58
N GLY A 29 0.09 -13.78 -30.54
CA GLY A 29 0.66 -12.46 -30.52
C GLY A 29 0.07 -11.74 -29.31
N ALA A 30 0.89 -11.41 -28.32
CA ALA A 30 0.49 -10.51 -27.27
C ALA A 30 -0.08 -9.24 -27.92
N GLN A 31 -1.34 -8.92 -27.64
CA GLN A 31 -1.98 -7.72 -28.17
C GLN A 31 -1.19 -6.50 -27.73
N ALA A 32 -1.12 -5.45 -28.56
CA ALA A 32 -0.37 -4.23 -28.26
C ALA A 32 -0.75 -3.59 -26.91
N GLY A 33 -1.99 -3.78 -26.43
CA GLY A 33 -2.46 -3.38 -25.12
C GLY A 33 -1.83 -4.12 -23.92
N ASP A 34 -1.13 -5.25 -24.15
CA ASP A 34 -0.50 -6.04 -23.08
C ASP A 34 0.92 -5.56 -22.69
N ARG A 35 1.42 -4.50 -23.34
CA ARG A 35 2.78 -3.97 -23.09
C ARG A 35 2.84 -2.76 -22.17
N THR A 36 1.72 -2.33 -21.63
CA THR A 36 1.63 -1.15 -20.77
C THR A 36 0.69 -1.45 -19.61
N VAL A 37 1.03 -0.94 -18.43
CA VAL A 37 0.16 -0.92 -17.26
C VAL A 37 0.20 0.47 -16.61
N VAL A 38 -0.97 1.06 -16.35
CA VAL A 38 -1.12 2.34 -15.66
C VAL A 38 -1.33 2.08 -14.17
N VAL A 39 -0.38 2.51 -13.36
CA VAL A 39 -0.40 2.29 -11.91
C VAL A 39 -0.57 3.61 -11.17
N TYR A 40 -1.69 3.76 -10.47
CA TYR A 40 -1.83 4.82 -9.47
C TYR A 40 -1.21 4.32 -8.18
N SER A 41 -0.27 5.08 -7.60
CA SER A 41 0.45 4.68 -6.40
C SER A 41 0.51 5.79 -5.37
N SER A 42 0.09 5.48 -4.15
CA SER A 42 0.31 6.32 -2.97
C SER A 42 1.54 5.90 -2.14
N ALA A 43 2.27 4.88 -2.59
CA ALA A 43 3.59 4.58 -2.04
C ALA A 43 4.61 5.65 -2.46
N ASP A 44 5.62 5.88 -1.63
CA ASP A 44 6.68 6.82 -1.93
C ASP A 44 7.38 6.47 -3.24
N LYS A 45 7.59 7.51 -4.06
CA LYS A 45 8.09 7.34 -5.42
C LYS A 45 9.38 6.52 -5.47
N GLU A 46 10.31 6.81 -4.57
CA GLU A 46 11.62 6.15 -4.52
C GLU A 46 11.49 4.65 -4.28
N PHE A 47 10.50 4.23 -3.50
CA PHE A 47 10.24 2.82 -3.19
C PHE A 47 9.49 2.14 -4.33
N ALA A 48 8.44 2.80 -4.85
CA ALA A 48 7.63 2.26 -5.93
C ALA A 48 8.43 2.08 -7.21
N GLU A 49 9.32 3.02 -7.56
CA GLU A 49 10.16 2.93 -8.76
C GLU A 49 11.10 1.71 -8.76
N GLN A 50 11.54 1.25 -7.60
CA GLN A 50 12.36 0.03 -7.53
C GLN A 50 11.56 -1.20 -7.97
N ILE A 51 10.30 -1.29 -7.55
CA ILE A 51 9.38 -2.36 -7.95
C ILE A 51 9.05 -2.25 -9.45
N PHE A 52 8.77 -1.04 -9.95
CA PHE A 52 8.46 -0.83 -11.36
C PHE A 52 9.63 -1.23 -12.26
N ARG A 53 10.84 -0.78 -11.93
CA ARG A 53 12.06 -1.17 -12.68
C ARG A 53 12.32 -2.67 -12.66
N ALA A 54 12.11 -3.34 -11.50
CA ALA A 54 12.27 -4.80 -11.40
C ALA A 54 11.24 -5.53 -12.28
N TYR A 55 9.98 -5.08 -12.27
CA TYR A 55 8.94 -5.63 -13.13
C TYR A 55 9.20 -5.42 -14.62
N GLU A 56 9.56 -4.20 -15.03
CA GLU A 56 9.88 -3.85 -16.42
C GLU A 56 11.06 -4.67 -16.95
N ALA A 57 12.13 -4.81 -16.16
CA ALA A 57 13.31 -5.61 -16.51
C ALA A 57 12.95 -7.08 -16.75
N LYS A 58 12.02 -7.62 -15.95
CA LYS A 58 11.59 -9.02 -16.00
C LYS A 58 10.61 -9.29 -17.15
N THR A 59 9.68 -8.38 -17.42
CA THR A 59 8.52 -8.62 -18.28
C THR A 59 8.55 -7.84 -19.60
N ARG A 60 9.34 -6.76 -19.67
CA ARG A 60 9.34 -5.78 -20.75
C ARG A 60 7.98 -5.07 -20.94
N VAL A 61 7.14 -5.08 -19.91
CA VAL A 61 5.91 -4.29 -19.83
C VAL A 61 6.27 -2.91 -19.27
N ASN A 62 5.85 -1.85 -19.96
CA ASN A 62 6.08 -0.47 -19.52
C ASN A 62 5.10 -0.09 -18.41
N VAL A 63 5.60 0.38 -17.29
CA VAL A 63 4.77 0.89 -16.17
C VAL A 63 4.62 2.40 -16.32
N LEU A 64 3.38 2.87 -16.38
CA LEU A 64 3.05 4.31 -16.39
C LEU A 64 2.52 4.71 -15.00
N PRO A 65 3.37 5.22 -14.12
CA PRO A 65 2.96 5.56 -12.78
C PRO A 65 2.30 6.94 -12.70
N LEU A 66 1.31 7.06 -11.82
CA LEU A 66 0.82 8.31 -11.29
C LEU A 66 0.94 8.27 -9.77
N TYR A 67 1.70 9.21 -9.21
CA TYR A 67 1.93 9.29 -7.77
C TYR A 67 0.98 10.29 -7.11
N ASP A 68 0.68 10.06 -5.84
CA ASP A 68 0.02 11.05 -4.99
C ASP A 68 1.03 12.10 -4.49
N THR A 69 0.54 13.23 -3.98
CA THR A 69 1.38 14.21 -3.29
C THR A 69 1.45 13.91 -1.80
N GLU A 70 2.48 14.42 -1.11
CA GLU A 70 2.61 14.25 0.33
C GLU A 70 1.43 14.87 1.10
N GLU A 71 0.92 16.03 0.62
CA GLU A 71 -0.17 16.76 1.27
C GLU A 71 -1.53 16.06 1.16
N THR A 72 -1.70 15.18 0.17
CA THR A 72 -2.98 14.48 -0.08
C THR A 72 -2.83 12.97 -0.05
N LYS A 73 -1.68 12.46 0.39
CA LYS A 73 -1.26 11.06 0.29
C LYS A 73 -2.38 10.05 0.54
N THR A 74 -2.62 9.20 -0.41
CA THR A 74 -3.70 8.20 -0.50
C THR A 74 -5.10 8.80 -0.71
N ALA A 75 -5.46 9.90 -0.04
CA ALA A 75 -6.79 10.50 -0.17
C ALA A 75 -7.01 11.14 -1.55
N GLY A 76 -6.00 11.77 -2.14
CA GLY A 76 -6.08 12.40 -3.46
C GLY A 76 -6.35 11.38 -4.57
N LEU A 77 -5.54 10.31 -4.64
CA LEU A 77 -5.75 9.24 -5.63
C LEU A 77 -7.05 8.48 -5.39
N THR A 78 -7.45 8.27 -4.13
CA THR A 78 -8.74 7.62 -3.79
C THR A 78 -9.92 8.43 -4.35
N ALA A 79 -9.94 9.75 -4.13
CA ALA A 79 -10.98 10.63 -4.67
C ALA A 79 -10.98 10.63 -6.21
N ARG A 80 -9.78 10.64 -6.82
CA ARG A 80 -9.62 10.58 -8.28
C ARG A 80 -10.16 9.29 -8.86
N LEU A 81 -9.85 8.13 -8.28
CA LEU A 81 -10.35 6.82 -8.72
C LEU A 81 -11.89 6.74 -8.66
N VAL A 82 -12.50 7.31 -7.62
CA VAL A 82 -13.98 7.42 -7.53
C VAL A 82 -14.53 8.32 -8.64
N GLY A 83 -13.88 9.45 -8.93
CA GLY A 83 -14.28 10.37 -9.99
C GLY A 83 -14.13 9.78 -11.41
N GLU A 84 -13.16 8.88 -11.60
CA GLU A 84 -12.87 8.23 -12.88
C GLU A 84 -13.57 6.87 -13.07
N LYS A 85 -14.39 6.39 -12.11
CA LYS A 85 -14.93 5.03 -12.10
C LYS A 85 -15.75 4.62 -13.32
N ASP A 86 -16.42 5.57 -13.99
CA ASP A 86 -17.22 5.31 -15.19
C ASP A 86 -16.37 5.32 -16.47
N HIS A 87 -15.17 5.92 -16.41
CA HIS A 87 -14.17 5.95 -17.48
C HIS A 87 -12.77 5.82 -16.88
N PRO A 88 -12.42 4.62 -16.38
CA PRO A 88 -11.17 4.40 -15.63
C PRO A 88 -9.95 4.64 -16.52
N ARG A 89 -8.94 5.29 -15.94
CA ARG A 89 -7.64 5.55 -16.57
C ARG A 89 -6.53 4.71 -15.96
N ALA A 90 -6.71 4.30 -14.71
CA ALA A 90 -5.79 3.40 -14.03
C ALA A 90 -6.14 1.94 -14.30
N ASP A 91 -5.12 1.10 -14.34
CA ASP A 91 -5.24 -0.34 -14.37
C ASP A 91 -5.16 -0.94 -12.97
N VAL A 92 -4.24 -0.42 -12.17
CA VAL A 92 -3.94 -0.89 -10.81
C VAL A 92 -3.87 0.30 -9.85
N PHE A 93 -4.39 0.12 -8.65
CA PHE A 93 -4.10 1.00 -7.53
C PHE A 93 -3.21 0.28 -6.52
N TRP A 94 -2.02 0.82 -6.30
CA TRP A 94 -1.14 0.46 -5.19
C TRP A 94 -1.32 1.47 -4.08
N SER A 95 -2.07 1.10 -3.04
CA SER A 95 -2.28 1.93 -1.86
C SER A 95 -1.25 1.62 -0.77
N SER A 96 -0.65 2.64 -0.19
CA SER A 96 0.14 2.54 1.03
C SER A 96 -0.71 2.50 2.31
N ASP A 97 -2.02 2.77 2.19
CA ASP A 97 -3.01 2.71 3.26
C ASP A 97 -4.12 1.70 2.90
N THR A 98 -4.10 0.54 3.55
CA THR A 98 -5.08 -0.53 3.32
C THR A 98 -6.51 -0.05 3.58
N SER A 99 -6.75 0.81 4.57
CA SER A 99 -8.10 1.25 4.92
C SER A 99 -8.73 2.09 3.81
N ARG A 100 -7.97 2.95 3.15
CA ARG A 100 -8.42 3.73 2.00
C ARG A 100 -8.67 2.84 0.78
N ALA A 101 -7.82 1.84 0.57
CA ALA A 101 -8.03 0.84 -0.47
C ALA A 101 -9.32 0.04 -0.25
N VAL A 102 -9.56 -0.40 0.99
CA VAL A 102 -10.79 -1.12 1.36
C VAL A 102 -12.04 -0.23 1.18
N ALA A 103 -11.96 1.06 1.49
CA ALA A 103 -13.06 2.00 1.29
C ALA A 103 -13.45 2.15 -0.20
N LEU A 104 -12.52 1.94 -1.15
CA LEU A 104 -12.83 1.94 -2.60
C LEU A 104 -13.69 0.76 -3.04
N VAL A 105 -13.67 -0.35 -2.30
CA VAL A 105 -14.54 -1.51 -2.57
C VAL A 105 -16.01 -1.11 -2.47
N ASP A 106 -16.37 -0.36 -1.44
CA ASP A 106 -17.74 0.13 -1.23
C ASP A 106 -18.18 1.15 -2.29
N GLN A 107 -17.21 1.77 -2.98
CA GLN A 107 -17.43 2.69 -4.10
C GLN A 107 -17.52 2.00 -5.46
N ASN A 108 -17.44 0.67 -5.49
CA ASN A 108 -17.51 -0.16 -6.70
C ASN A 108 -16.37 0.13 -7.73
N VAL A 109 -15.22 0.56 -7.26
CA VAL A 109 -14.02 0.88 -8.07
C VAL A 109 -13.18 -0.36 -8.35
N ALA A 110 -13.19 -1.35 -7.47
CA ALA A 110 -12.37 -2.55 -7.58
C ALA A 110 -13.04 -3.66 -8.39
N GLU A 111 -12.24 -4.41 -9.15
CA GLU A 111 -12.62 -5.66 -9.82
C GLU A 111 -12.03 -6.85 -9.06
N SER A 112 -12.77 -7.95 -9.03
CA SER A 112 -12.32 -9.19 -8.37
C SER A 112 -11.14 -9.81 -9.11
N TYR A 113 -10.04 -10.01 -8.39
CA TYR A 113 -8.87 -10.75 -8.84
C TYR A 113 -8.13 -11.38 -7.65
N ILE A 114 -7.85 -12.66 -7.73
CA ILE A 114 -7.04 -13.37 -6.72
C ILE A 114 -5.67 -13.61 -7.34
N PRO A 115 -4.63 -12.85 -6.95
CA PRO A 115 -3.31 -12.98 -7.56
C PRO A 115 -2.61 -14.27 -7.13
N GLU A 116 -1.96 -14.92 -8.09
CA GLU A 116 -1.11 -16.10 -7.83
C GLU A 116 0.07 -15.73 -6.94
N GLY A 117 0.63 -14.53 -7.12
CA GLY A 117 1.73 -14.00 -6.31
C GLY A 117 1.43 -13.93 -4.82
N ALA A 118 0.16 -13.82 -4.43
CA ALA A 118 -0.28 -13.78 -3.03
C ALA A 118 -0.49 -15.17 -2.41
N SER A 119 -0.06 -16.24 -3.08
CA SER A 119 -0.12 -17.58 -2.51
C SER A 119 0.70 -17.65 -1.23
N GLY A 120 0.07 -18.06 -0.12
CA GLY A 120 0.72 -18.08 1.20
C GLY A 120 0.47 -16.85 2.08
N ILE A 121 0.09 -15.68 1.54
CA ILE A 121 -0.31 -14.53 2.34
C ILE A 121 -1.61 -14.88 3.11
N ALA A 122 -1.60 -14.65 4.42
CA ALA A 122 -2.73 -14.99 5.28
C ALA A 122 -4.03 -14.29 4.85
N SER A 123 -5.17 -14.99 4.98
CA SER A 123 -6.48 -14.52 4.52
C SER A 123 -6.91 -13.18 5.13
N ARG A 124 -6.48 -12.86 6.36
CA ARG A 124 -6.76 -11.59 7.02
C ARG A 124 -6.22 -10.37 6.27
N PHE A 125 -5.22 -10.55 5.38
CA PHE A 125 -4.59 -9.49 4.58
C PHE A 125 -5.16 -9.40 3.16
N ARG A 126 -6.32 -9.97 2.88
CA ARG A 126 -6.95 -9.90 1.57
C ARG A 126 -8.46 -9.99 1.65
N SER A 127 -9.11 -9.42 0.65
CA SER A 127 -10.56 -9.56 0.49
C SER A 127 -10.95 -11.00 0.18
N PRO A 128 -11.92 -11.61 0.89
CA PRO A 128 -12.44 -12.91 0.51
C PRO A 128 -13.00 -12.95 -0.92
N ALA A 129 -13.50 -11.81 -1.43
CA ALA A 129 -14.02 -11.65 -2.77
C ALA A 129 -12.94 -11.24 -3.80
N GLY A 130 -11.65 -11.19 -3.42
CA GLY A 130 -10.55 -10.81 -4.31
C GLY A 130 -10.56 -9.34 -4.74
N LEU A 131 -11.20 -8.44 -3.99
CA LEU A 131 -11.32 -7.03 -4.36
C LEU A 131 -10.10 -6.19 -3.94
N TRP A 132 -9.27 -6.70 -3.06
CA TRP A 132 -7.97 -6.15 -2.67
C TRP A 132 -7.08 -7.25 -2.11
N THR A 133 -5.78 -7.09 -2.26
CA THR A 133 -4.76 -8.00 -1.72
C THR A 133 -3.68 -7.18 -1.03
N GLY A 134 -3.43 -7.49 0.24
CA GLY A 134 -2.35 -6.90 1.01
C GLY A 134 -1.01 -7.53 0.68
N PHE A 135 0.05 -6.75 0.76
CA PHE A 135 1.44 -7.20 0.62
C PHE A 135 2.37 -6.24 1.34
N ALA A 136 3.53 -6.69 1.70
CA ALA A 136 4.56 -5.90 2.38
C ALA A 136 4.00 -4.83 3.33
N ALA A 137 4.22 -4.99 4.62
CA ALA A 137 3.55 -4.16 5.62
C ALA A 137 4.51 -3.22 6.34
N ARG A 138 3.99 -2.07 6.75
CA ARG A 138 4.63 -1.13 7.67
C ARG A 138 4.18 -1.37 9.09
N ILE A 139 4.99 -0.87 10.04
CA ILE A 139 4.63 -0.74 11.45
C ILE A 139 4.81 0.70 11.92
N ARG A 140 4.20 1.04 13.06
CA ARG A 140 4.46 2.32 13.71
C ARG A 140 5.58 2.17 14.74
N VAL A 141 6.46 3.16 14.74
CA VAL A 141 7.58 3.21 15.66
C VAL A 141 7.67 4.57 16.35
N PHE A 142 8.36 4.62 17.48
CA PHE A 142 8.92 5.86 17.99
C PHE A 142 10.33 6.04 17.47
N LEU A 143 10.60 7.20 16.91
CA LEU A 143 11.94 7.72 16.67
C LEU A 143 12.24 8.76 17.76
N TYR A 144 13.36 8.66 18.45
CA TYR A 144 13.74 9.65 19.45
C TYR A 144 15.17 10.15 19.27
N ASN A 145 15.40 11.41 19.64
CA ASN A 145 16.72 12.05 19.55
C ASN A 145 17.59 11.60 20.71
N THR A 146 18.70 10.91 20.43
CA THR A 146 19.59 10.33 21.44
C THR A 146 20.43 11.35 22.20
N GLY A 147 20.55 12.58 21.69
CA GLY A 147 21.18 13.69 22.41
C GLY A 147 20.25 14.34 23.45
N ARG A 148 18.93 14.03 23.41
CA ARG A 148 17.90 14.66 24.25
C ARG A 148 17.19 13.69 25.18
N ILE A 149 17.13 12.41 24.82
CA ILE A 149 16.47 11.37 25.61
C ILE A 149 17.38 10.15 25.74
N LYS A 150 17.51 9.64 26.93
CA LYS A 150 18.20 8.37 27.19
C LYS A 150 17.27 7.20 26.82
N PRO A 151 17.80 6.04 26.40
CA PRO A 151 16.99 4.87 26.07
C PRO A 151 16.02 4.42 27.16
N THR A 152 16.40 4.61 28.44
CA THR A 152 15.56 4.25 29.60
C THR A 152 14.45 5.24 29.89
N GLU A 153 14.48 6.43 29.30
CA GLU A 153 13.48 7.49 29.46
C GLU A 153 12.48 7.55 28.32
N ALA A 154 12.78 6.88 27.19
CA ALA A 154 11.91 6.83 26.03
C ALA A 154 10.57 6.16 26.38
N PRO A 155 9.42 6.68 25.88
CA PRO A 155 8.11 6.10 26.16
C PRO A 155 7.99 4.72 25.53
N ARG A 156 7.35 3.80 26.25
CA ARG A 156 7.10 2.42 25.81
C ARG A 156 5.72 2.21 25.20
N SER A 157 4.80 3.16 25.41
CA SER A 157 3.44 3.10 24.89
C SER A 157 3.02 4.46 24.34
N ILE A 158 2.15 4.44 23.30
CA ILE A 158 1.55 5.68 22.78
C ILE A 158 0.76 6.43 23.87
N LEU A 159 0.20 5.72 24.84
CA LEU A 159 -0.52 6.32 25.96
C LEU A 159 0.36 7.21 26.83
N GLU A 160 1.65 6.93 26.91
CA GLU A 160 2.58 7.76 27.70
C GLU A 160 2.75 9.17 27.12
N LEU A 161 2.49 9.37 25.81
CA LEU A 161 2.57 10.69 25.19
C LEU A 161 1.55 11.68 25.76
N THR A 162 0.54 11.22 26.49
CA THR A 162 -0.41 12.08 27.21
C THR A 162 0.12 12.61 28.54
N GLN A 163 1.26 12.10 29.03
CA GLN A 163 1.85 12.52 30.30
C GLN A 163 2.52 13.90 30.17
N ALA A 164 2.39 14.71 31.21
CA ALA A 164 2.90 16.09 31.23
C ALA A 164 4.41 16.22 30.92
N ARG A 165 5.21 15.18 31.20
CA ARG A 165 6.64 15.15 30.87
C ARG A 165 6.94 15.25 29.37
N TRP A 166 5.96 14.92 28.51
CA TRP A 166 6.08 14.95 27.06
C TRP A 166 5.45 16.20 26.42
N ARG A 167 4.95 17.14 27.22
CA ARG A 167 4.29 18.35 26.71
C ARG A 167 5.21 19.12 25.74
N GLY A 168 4.72 19.33 24.50
CA GLY A 168 5.43 20.05 23.45
C GLY A 168 6.70 19.36 22.93
N ARG A 169 6.94 18.10 23.31
CA ARG A 169 8.19 17.38 23.01
C ARG A 169 8.04 16.28 21.97
N PHE A 170 6.86 16.08 21.41
CA PHE A 170 6.59 15.01 20.44
C PHE A 170 5.81 15.48 19.23
N ALA A 171 5.98 14.77 18.12
CA ALA A 171 5.28 14.99 16.88
C ALA A 171 4.68 13.69 16.34
N PHE A 172 3.63 13.81 15.55
CA PHE A 172 3.09 12.74 14.71
C PHE A 172 2.59 13.31 13.39
N ALA A 173 2.50 12.47 12.35
CA ALA A 173 2.04 12.89 11.03
C ALA A 173 0.54 13.26 11.05
N ASN A 174 0.11 14.09 10.10
CA ASN A 174 -1.28 14.50 9.97
C ASN A 174 -2.22 13.28 9.89
N PRO A 175 -3.18 13.12 10.82
CA PRO A 175 -4.03 11.95 10.90
C PRO A 175 -5.09 11.83 9.79
N HIS A 176 -5.20 12.82 8.91
CA HIS A 176 -6.08 12.73 7.73
C HIS A 176 -5.46 11.93 6.58
N PHE A 177 -4.14 11.72 6.58
CA PHE A 177 -3.42 11.19 5.44
C PHE A 177 -2.55 9.99 5.80
N GLY A 178 -2.31 9.14 4.78
CA GLY A 178 -1.38 8.03 4.84
C GLY A 178 -1.61 7.06 6.00
N THR A 179 -0.54 6.48 6.47
CA THR A 179 -0.54 5.45 7.53
C THR A 179 -0.97 5.97 8.90
N MET A 180 -0.83 7.28 9.17
CA MET A 180 -1.35 7.86 10.42
C MET A 180 -2.88 7.89 10.43
N SER A 181 -3.53 8.09 9.29
CA SER A 181 -4.98 7.94 9.12
C SER A 181 -5.44 6.52 9.48
N PHE A 182 -4.73 5.50 8.96
CA PHE A 182 -4.98 4.12 9.34
C PHE A 182 -4.82 3.88 10.84
N HIS A 183 -3.70 4.33 11.43
CA HIS A 183 -3.44 4.13 12.87
C HIS A 183 -4.51 4.79 13.74
N ALA A 184 -4.89 6.04 13.44
CA ALA A 184 -5.96 6.72 14.16
C ALA A 184 -7.29 5.95 14.05
N ALA A 185 -7.70 5.53 12.83
CA ALA A 185 -8.92 4.76 12.64
C ALA A 185 -8.88 3.38 13.33
N ALA A 186 -7.71 2.75 13.39
CA ALA A 186 -7.52 1.50 14.16
C ALA A 186 -7.73 1.71 15.66
N LEU A 187 -7.26 2.83 16.24
CA LEU A 187 -7.54 3.18 17.63
C LEU A 187 -9.03 3.43 17.89
N PHE A 188 -9.72 4.13 16.97
CA PHE A 188 -11.18 4.29 17.04
C PHE A 188 -11.92 2.95 16.99
N THR A 189 -11.41 2.01 16.19
CA THR A 189 -11.99 0.66 16.11
C THR A 189 -11.74 -0.16 17.37
N LYS A 190 -10.55 -0.08 17.95
CA LYS A 190 -10.17 -0.87 19.15
C LYS A 190 -10.74 -0.33 20.43
N TRP A 191 -10.78 0.98 20.60
CA TRP A 191 -11.17 1.63 21.86
C TRP A 191 -12.61 2.15 21.86
N GLY A 192 -13.23 2.27 20.69
CA GLY A 192 -14.47 3.01 20.49
C GLY A 192 -14.25 4.52 20.43
N ASP A 193 -15.26 5.22 19.93
CA ASP A 193 -15.15 6.64 19.58
C ASP A 193 -14.81 7.53 20.78
N ALA A 194 -15.47 7.32 21.93
CA ALA A 194 -15.27 8.16 23.12
C ALA A 194 -13.83 8.10 23.65
N ARG A 195 -13.27 6.88 23.84
CA ARG A 195 -11.91 6.72 24.36
C ARG A 195 -10.86 7.20 23.37
N ALA A 196 -11.04 6.93 22.06
CA ALA A 196 -10.13 7.40 21.04
C ALA A 196 -10.14 8.93 20.95
N THR A 197 -11.31 9.57 21.00
CA THR A 197 -11.45 11.04 21.03
C THR A 197 -10.71 11.62 22.23
N THR A 198 -10.95 11.11 23.43
CA THR A 198 -10.25 11.56 24.67
C THR A 198 -8.73 11.43 24.57
N PHE A 199 -8.24 10.34 23.94
CA PHE A 199 -6.80 10.17 23.72
C PHE A 199 -6.23 11.29 22.83
N PHE A 200 -6.83 11.57 21.67
CA PHE A 200 -6.35 12.61 20.77
C PHE A 200 -6.50 14.02 21.34
N GLU A 201 -7.59 14.28 22.09
CA GLU A 201 -7.74 15.54 22.86
C GLU A 201 -6.62 15.69 23.88
N SER A 202 -6.24 14.61 24.57
CA SER A 202 -5.12 14.63 25.52
C SER A 202 -3.79 14.88 24.84
N LEU A 203 -3.56 14.35 23.63
CA LEU A 203 -2.37 14.67 22.84
C LEU A 203 -2.33 16.16 22.46
N LYS A 204 -3.48 16.73 22.04
CA LYS A 204 -3.60 18.17 21.75
C LYS A 204 -3.34 19.00 22.99
N ALA A 205 -3.96 18.66 24.12
CA ALA A 205 -3.74 19.34 25.39
C ALA A 205 -2.29 19.24 25.90
N ASN A 206 -1.56 18.24 25.43
CA ASN A 206 -0.14 18.04 25.69
C ASN A 206 0.76 18.68 24.60
N ASP A 207 0.22 19.65 23.86
CA ASP A 207 0.92 20.44 22.85
C ASP A 207 1.62 19.56 21.78
N ALA A 208 0.94 18.49 21.32
CA ALA A 208 1.43 17.64 20.24
C ALA A 208 1.65 18.43 18.94
N VAL A 209 2.79 18.23 18.30
CA VAL A 209 3.06 18.81 16.97
C VAL A 209 2.47 17.89 15.90
N VAL A 210 1.49 18.38 15.15
CA VAL A 210 0.99 17.70 13.95
C VAL A 210 1.85 18.11 12.75
N ALA A 211 2.63 17.18 12.24
CA ALA A 211 3.54 17.38 11.12
C ALA A 211 2.86 17.09 9.78
N ALA A 212 3.39 17.58 8.67
CA ALA A 212 2.82 17.37 7.34
C ALA A 212 2.75 15.88 6.95
N GLY A 213 3.81 15.13 7.27
CA GLY A 213 3.93 13.68 6.99
C GLY A 213 4.96 13.04 7.90
N ASN A 214 5.21 11.73 7.71
CA ASN A 214 6.19 11.00 8.50
C ASN A 214 7.63 11.52 8.29
N SER A 215 7.98 11.93 7.07
CA SER A 215 9.30 12.51 6.79
C SER A 215 9.53 13.83 7.53
N ASP A 216 8.49 14.72 7.66
CA ASP A 216 8.60 15.92 8.49
C ASP A 216 8.74 15.57 9.98
N VAL A 217 8.06 14.51 10.47
CA VAL A 217 8.25 14.00 11.84
C VAL A 217 9.70 13.57 12.04
N LYS A 218 10.24 12.76 11.14
CA LYS A 218 11.64 12.28 11.15
C LYS A 218 12.61 13.45 11.24
N ASP A 219 12.47 14.45 10.38
CA ASP A 219 13.36 15.60 10.31
C ASP A 219 13.28 16.44 11.60
N ARG A 220 12.08 16.65 12.16
CA ARG A 220 11.92 17.36 13.43
C ARG A 220 12.63 16.67 14.60
N VAL A 221 12.60 15.33 14.63
CA VAL A 221 13.32 14.55 15.64
C VAL A 221 14.83 14.64 15.41
N ALA A 222 15.28 14.43 14.18
CA ALA A 222 16.71 14.46 13.82
C ALA A 222 17.35 15.83 14.14
N ASP A 223 16.62 16.91 13.85
CA ASP A 223 17.06 18.30 14.10
C ASP A 223 16.87 18.73 15.57
N GLY A 224 16.27 17.89 16.42
CA GLY A 224 16.00 18.22 17.83
C GLY A 224 14.91 19.28 18.04
N ARG A 225 14.05 19.51 17.04
CA ARG A 225 12.86 20.38 17.16
C ARG A 225 11.78 19.76 18.03
N VAL A 226 11.72 18.44 18.06
CA VAL A 226 10.98 17.63 19.04
C VAL A 226 11.90 16.49 19.53
N ASP A 227 11.55 15.90 20.64
CA ASP A 227 12.37 14.85 21.22
C ASP A 227 11.99 13.46 20.71
N ILE A 228 10.70 13.27 20.38
CA ILE A 228 10.11 12.01 19.93
C ILE A 228 9.19 12.25 18.74
N GLY A 229 9.19 11.30 17.81
CA GLY A 229 8.24 11.21 16.72
C GLY A 229 7.53 9.85 16.71
N LEU A 230 6.21 9.85 16.43
CA LEU A 230 5.46 8.65 16.08
C LEU A 230 5.29 8.63 14.56
N LEU A 231 5.97 7.70 13.88
CA LEU A 231 6.09 7.63 12.42
C LEU A 231 6.19 6.18 11.94
N ASP A 232 6.33 5.98 10.64
CA ASP A 232 6.56 4.66 10.07
C ASP A 232 8.04 4.24 10.22
N GLU A 233 8.29 2.96 10.21
CA GLU A 233 9.65 2.41 10.35
C GLU A 233 10.56 2.75 9.18
N ASP A 234 10.04 2.92 7.96
CA ASP A 234 10.83 3.28 6.77
C ASP A 234 11.52 4.63 6.95
N ASP A 235 10.81 5.67 7.36
CA ASP A 235 11.39 6.97 7.69
C ASP A 235 12.43 6.88 8.82
N ALA A 236 12.14 6.07 9.84
CA ALA A 236 13.09 5.86 10.94
C ALA A 236 14.36 5.14 10.45
N VAL A 237 14.23 4.13 9.58
CA VAL A 237 15.37 3.41 8.98
C VAL A 237 16.21 4.33 8.11
N VAL A 238 15.59 5.23 7.32
CA VAL A 238 16.32 6.26 6.56
C VAL A 238 17.17 7.11 7.49
N ALA A 239 16.62 7.64 8.59
CA ALA A 239 17.38 8.44 9.54
C ALA A 239 18.54 7.67 10.17
N LEU A 240 18.36 6.37 10.49
CA LEU A 240 19.42 5.51 11.01
C LEU A 240 20.53 5.26 9.99
N ARG A 241 20.17 5.02 8.71
CA ARG A 241 21.15 4.85 7.61
C ARG A 241 21.94 6.13 7.34
N GLU A 242 21.31 7.28 7.47
CA GLU A 242 21.93 8.59 7.41
C GLU A 242 22.80 8.93 8.65
N LYS A 243 22.86 8.01 9.63
CA LYS A 243 23.63 8.18 10.87
C LYS A 243 23.25 9.43 11.67
N LYS A 244 21.98 9.82 11.63
CA LYS A 244 21.44 10.87 12.50
C LYS A 244 21.55 10.45 13.97
N ALA A 245 21.59 11.43 14.87
CA ALA A 245 21.63 11.19 16.32
C ALA A 245 20.25 10.75 16.86
N VAL A 246 19.73 9.65 16.36
CA VAL A 246 18.41 9.11 16.67
C VAL A 246 18.46 7.63 17.00
N ALA A 247 17.44 7.13 17.70
CA ALA A 247 17.20 5.70 17.87
C ALA A 247 15.71 5.38 17.73
N LEU A 248 15.44 4.13 17.37
CA LEU A 248 14.10 3.61 17.12
C LEU A 248 13.65 2.74 18.30
N LEU A 249 12.37 2.80 18.62
CA LEU A 249 11.69 1.91 19.57
C LEU A 249 10.31 1.56 19.02
N ILE A 250 9.91 0.30 19.18
CA ILE A 250 8.55 -0.15 18.81
C ILE A 250 7.66 -0.03 20.05
N PRO A 251 6.61 0.81 20.04
CA PRO A 251 5.74 1.00 21.20
C PRO A 251 4.81 -0.17 21.43
N ASP A 252 4.22 -0.20 22.63
CA ASP A 252 3.11 -1.11 23.01
C ASP A 252 3.45 -2.61 22.88
N GLN A 253 4.71 -2.98 23.17
CA GLN A 253 5.15 -4.38 23.10
C GLN A 253 4.94 -5.12 24.43
N ASP A 254 5.02 -4.42 25.57
CA ASP A 254 5.04 -5.00 26.90
C ASP A 254 3.84 -4.57 27.74
N GLY A 255 3.43 -5.45 28.67
CA GLY A 255 2.36 -5.19 29.62
C GLY A 255 1.00 -5.71 29.19
N PRO A 256 0.04 -5.78 30.14
CA PRO A 256 -1.30 -6.37 29.90
C PRO A 256 -2.16 -5.49 28.96
N ASP A 257 -1.97 -4.18 28.99
CA ASP A 257 -2.74 -3.22 28.19
C ASP A 257 -2.06 -2.83 26.87
N ALA A 258 -0.92 -3.45 26.54
CA ALA A 258 -0.20 -3.16 25.34
C ALA A 258 -1.00 -3.60 24.09
N LEU A 259 -1.28 -2.65 23.21
CA LEU A 259 -2.03 -2.87 21.97
C LEU A 259 -1.25 -3.68 20.92
N GLY A 260 0.08 -3.63 20.98
CA GLY A 260 0.94 -3.99 19.88
C GLY A 260 1.01 -2.86 18.83
N THR A 261 2.04 -2.92 17.99
CA THR A 261 2.14 -1.97 16.88
C THR A 261 1.15 -2.34 15.76
N PRO A 262 0.46 -1.37 15.12
CA PRO A 262 -0.38 -1.69 13.97
C PRO A 262 0.49 -2.19 12.82
N LEU A 263 0.04 -3.29 12.18
CA LEU A 263 0.62 -3.79 10.94
C LEU A 263 -0.22 -3.26 9.78
N MET A 264 0.40 -2.46 8.92
CA MET A 264 -0.26 -1.69 7.86
C MET A 264 0.22 -2.18 6.50
N PRO A 265 -0.43 -3.21 5.92
CA PRO A 265 -0.09 -3.67 4.58
C PRO A 265 -0.30 -2.58 3.54
N ASN A 266 0.52 -2.60 2.49
CA ASN A 266 0.08 -2.04 1.23
C ASN A 266 -1.11 -2.84 0.72
N ALA A 267 -1.89 -2.26 -0.18
CA ALA A 267 -2.97 -2.97 -0.85
C ALA A 267 -2.88 -2.78 -2.36
N ALA A 268 -3.01 -3.89 -3.10
CA ALA A 268 -3.13 -3.90 -4.55
C ALA A 268 -4.60 -4.13 -4.93
N LEU A 269 -5.13 -3.29 -5.82
CA LEU A 269 -6.47 -3.40 -6.38
C LEU A 269 -6.39 -3.43 -7.90
N LEU A 270 -7.12 -4.36 -8.51
CA LEU A 270 -7.45 -4.29 -9.93
C LEU A 270 -8.59 -3.28 -10.11
N ILE A 271 -8.41 -2.29 -10.97
CA ILE A 271 -9.46 -1.30 -11.22
C ILE A 271 -10.52 -1.89 -12.14
N ARG A 272 -11.78 -1.72 -11.77
CA ARG A 272 -12.93 -2.17 -12.58
C ARG A 272 -12.94 -1.45 -13.92
N GLY A 273 -12.99 -2.21 -15.02
CA GLY A 273 -12.93 -1.65 -16.36
C GLY A 273 -11.54 -1.12 -16.75
N ALA A 274 -10.47 -1.60 -16.12
CA ALA A 274 -9.08 -1.26 -16.41
C ALA A 274 -8.80 -1.27 -17.93
N PRO A 275 -8.10 -0.24 -18.48
CA PRO A 275 -7.75 -0.20 -19.90
C PRO A 275 -6.89 -1.38 -20.37
N HIS A 276 -6.02 -1.92 -19.51
CA HIS A 276 -5.07 -3.00 -19.83
C HIS A 276 -5.19 -4.17 -18.85
N PRO A 277 -6.35 -4.89 -18.78
CA PRO A 277 -6.64 -5.85 -17.71
C PRO A 277 -5.67 -7.04 -17.64
N GLY A 278 -5.12 -7.47 -18.78
CA GLY A 278 -4.13 -8.54 -18.86
C GLY A 278 -2.78 -8.12 -18.23
N ALA A 279 -2.31 -6.92 -18.56
CA ALA A 279 -1.09 -6.36 -17.98
C ALA A 279 -1.27 -6.05 -16.49
N ALA A 280 -2.45 -5.54 -16.10
CA ALA A 280 -2.79 -5.26 -14.71
C ALA A 280 -2.70 -6.49 -13.81
N ARG A 281 -3.28 -7.62 -14.23
CA ARG A 281 -3.22 -8.88 -13.46
C ARG A 281 -1.79 -9.36 -13.29
N ARG A 282 -0.99 -9.39 -14.37
CA ARG A 282 0.43 -9.76 -14.28
C ARG A 282 1.23 -8.83 -13.37
N PHE A 283 0.93 -7.53 -13.38
CA PHE A 283 1.57 -6.58 -12.48
C PHE A 283 1.18 -6.83 -11.02
N ILE A 284 -0.09 -7.09 -10.73
CA ILE A 284 -0.56 -7.41 -9.38
C ILE A 284 0.06 -8.72 -8.89
N ASP A 285 0.18 -9.76 -9.74
CA ASP A 285 0.87 -11.01 -9.39
C ASP A 285 2.32 -10.75 -8.97
N PHE A 286 3.04 -9.91 -9.72
CA PHE A 286 4.41 -9.53 -9.36
C PHE A 286 4.44 -8.71 -8.07
N LEU A 287 3.58 -7.69 -7.96
CA LEU A 287 3.54 -6.77 -6.82
C LEU A 287 3.26 -7.49 -5.50
N THR A 288 2.43 -8.53 -5.53
CA THR A 288 2.07 -9.35 -4.36
C THR A 288 2.96 -10.59 -4.18
N SER A 289 4.06 -10.72 -4.93
CA SER A 289 4.97 -11.87 -4.85
C SER A 289 6.02 -11.71 -3.75
N GLU A 290 6.59 -12.84 -3.32
CA GLU A 290 7.75 -12.88 -2.42
C GLU A 290 8.94 -12.06 -2.95
N GLU A 291 9.11 -11.99 -4.29
CA GLU A 291 10.17 -11.21 -4.92
C GLU A 291 9.99 -9.71 -4.67
N ALA A 292 8.78 -9.19 -4.86
CA ALA A 292 8.49 -7.78 -4.60
C ALA A 292 8.62 -7.43 -3.12
N GLU A 293 8.12 -8.29 -2.23
CA GLU A 293 8.28 -8.10 -0.78
C GLU A 293 9.75 -8.13 -0.36
N ARG A 294 10.57 -9.01 -0.95
CA ARG A 294 12.02 -9.05 -0.68
C ARG A 294 12.72 -7.76 -1.13
N ILE A 295 12.33 -7.19 -2.27
CA ILE A 295 12.87 -5.90 -2.74
C ILE A 295 12.51 -4.79 -1.74
N LEU A 296 11.24 -4.71 -1.32
CA LEU A 296 10.78 -3.69 -0.37
C LEU A 296 11.45 -3.85 1.01
N ALA A 297 11.62 -5.08 1.49
CA ALA A 297 12.29 -5.34 2.77
C ALA A 297 13.78 -4.96 2.76
N ALA A 298 14.46 -5.15 1.62
CA ALA A 298 15.89 -4.88 1.49
C ALA A 298 16.21 -3.41 1.17
N SER A 299 15.23 -2.64 0.72
CA SER A 299 15.37 -1.22 0.35
C SER A 299 15.18 -0.28 1.55
N ASP A 300 15.19 1.04 1.29
CA ASP A 300 14.86 2.05 2.30
C ASP A 300 13.38 2.01 2.71
N ALA A 301 12.52 1.35 1.92
CA ALA A 301 11.13 1.10 2.31
C ALA A 301 11.00 0.23 3.58
N ALA A 302 12.00 -0.60 3.87
CA ALA A 302 12.14 -1.40 5.08
C ALA A 302 10.86 -2.14 5.52
N GLN A 303 10.06 -2.62 4.56
CA GLN A 303 8.75 -3.20 4.83
C GLN A 303 8.84 -4.69 5.18
N TYR A 304 7.96 -5.13 6.06
CA TYR A 304 7.87 -6.52 6.47
C TYR A 304 7.14 -7.37 5.43
N PRO A 305 7.74 -8.49 4.95
CA PRO A 305 7.03 -9.42 4.11
C PRO A 305 5.82 -10.04 4.83
N LEU A 306 4.72 -10.23 4.11
CA LEU A 306 3.54 -10.95 4.59
C LEU A 306 3.57 -12.44 4.24
N HIS A 307 4.42 -12.85 3.30
CA HIS A 307 4.67 -14.26 3.00
C HIS A 307 5.36 -14.93 4.18
N PRO A 308 4.95 -16.16 4.54
CA PRO A 308 5.58 -16.92 5.62
C PRO A 308 7.07 -17.15 5.35
N GLY A 309 7.91 -16.94 6.34
CA GLY A 309 9.36 -17.13 6.22
C GLY A 309 10.11 -16.02 5.49
N GLY A 310 9.43 -15.00 5.01
CA GLY A 310 10.08 -13.84 4.40
C GLY A 310 11.05 -13.16 5.38
N LYS A 311 12.26 -12.83 4.88
CA LYS A 311 13.25 -12.08 5.68
C LYS A 311 12.82 -10.63 5.81
N GLY A 312 12.57 -10.20 7.05
CA GLY A 312 12.26 -8.80 7.35
C GLY A 312 13.46 -7.85 7.14
N PRO A 313 13.24 -6.52 7.33
CA PRO A 313 14.28 -5.51 7.20
C PRO A 313 15.45 -5.74 8.16
N GLU A 314 16.66 -5.41 7.73
CA GLU A 314 17.90 -5.72 8.48
C GLU A 314 18.00 -4.97 9.81
N LEU A 315 17.54 -3.71 9.85
CA LEU A 315 17.66 -2.84 11.04
C LEU A 315 16.51 -2.99 12.04
N LEU A 316 15.57 -3.91 11.78
CA LEU A 316 14.37 -4.10 12.57
C LEU A 316 14.30 -5.53 13.13
N PRO A 317 13.65 -5.75 14.28
CA PRO A 317 13.44 -7.10 14.80
C PRO A 317 12.54 -7.91 13.87
N ALA A 318 12.63 -9.23 13.91
CA ALA A 318 11.76 -10.10 13.13
C ALA A 318 10.28 -9.89 13.52
N LEU A 319 9.38 -9.85 12.53
CA LEU A 319 7.94 -9.64 12.75
C LEU A 319 7.33 -10.65 13.72
N ALA A 320 7.79 -11.91 13.67
CA ALA A 320 7.32 -12.98 14.55
C ALA A 320 7.60 -12.72 16.05
N GLY A 321 8.57 -11.84 16.37
CA GLY A 321 8.89 -11.45 17.74
C GLY A 321 8.13 -10.21 18.22
N LEU A 322 7.30 -9.61 17.36
CA LEU A 322 6.56 -8.41 17.69
C LEU A 322 5.12 -8.71 18.10
N ARG A 323 4.65 -7.98 19.11
CA ARG A 323 3.23 -7.87 19.37
C ARG A 323 2.61 -6.95 18.32
N VAL A 324 1.75 -7.52 17.48
CA VAL A 324 1.04 -6.79 16.43
C VAL A 324 -0.39 -6.53 16.90
N MET A 325 -0.88 -5.30 16.65
CA MET A 325 -2.26 -4.94 16.94
C MET A 325 -3.22 -5.82 16.12
N ASP A 326 -4.15 -6.47 16.79
CA ASP A 326 -5.22 -7.21 16.12
C ASP A 326 -6.21 -6.23 15.50
N VAL A 327 -6.27 -6.18 14.16
CA VAL A 327 -7.00 -5.20 13.36
C VAL A 327 -7.92 -5.90 12.36
N ASP A 328 -9.19 -5.51 12.34
CA ASP A 328 -10.12 -5.76 11.24
C ASP A 328 -10.04 -4.60 10.23
N TYR A 329 -9.38 -4.82 9.09
CA TYR A 329 -9.15 -3.79 8.06
C TYR A 329 -10.46 -3.20 7.51
N ALA A 330 -11.53 -4.00 7.40
CA ALA A 330 -12.83 -3.52 6.95
C ALA A 330 -13.49 -2.64 8.02
N ALA A 331 -13.37 -2.98 9.29
CA ALA A 331 -13.87 -2.15 10.39
C ALA A 331 -13.11 -0.83 10.47
N VAL A 332 -11.77 -0.84 10.26
CA VAL A 332 -10.94 0.38 10.20
C VAL A 332 -11.39 1.27 9.05
N ALA A 333 -11.60 0.72 7.85
CA ALA A 333 -12.08 1.48 6.70
C ALA A 333 -13.43 2.18 6.99
N ARG A 334 -14.36 1.49 7.63
CA ARG A 334 -15.66 2.07 8.03
C ARG A 334 -15.54 3.18 9.08
N LYS A 335 -14.45 3.21 9.85
CA LYS A 335 -14.19 4.24 10.88
C LYS A 335 -13.59 5.53 10.31
N LEU A 336 -13.01 5.50 9.11
CA LEU A 336 -12.37 6.68 8.52
C LEU A 336 -13.23 7.96 8.55
N PRO A 337 -14.52 7.96 8.14
CA PRO A 337 -15.31 9.20 8.14
C PRO A 337 -15.50 9.80 9.55
N THR A 338 -15.75 8.94 10.56
CA THR A 338 -15.90 9.38 11.96
C THR A 338 -14.58 9.91 12.50
N MET A 339 -13.50 9.20 12.26
CA MET A 339 -12.16 9.59 12.66
C MET A 339 -11.76 10.92 12.00
N ASP A 340 -11.92 11.06 10.69
CA ASP A 340 -11.60 12.29 9.95
C ASP A 340 -12.34 13.51 10.52
N ALA A 341 -13.67 13.40 10.75
CA ALA A 341 -14.47 14.47 11.34
C ALA A 341 -13.99 14.84 12.76
N THR A 342 -13.64 13.84 13.58
CA THR A 342 -13.15 14.05 14.94
C THR A 342 -11.78 14.74 14.92
N MET A 343 -10.83 14.26 14.08
CA MET A 343 -9.50 14.86 13.97
C MET A 343 -9.57 16.33 13.52
N LYS A 344 -10.45 16.63 12.55
CA LYS A 344 -10.71 18.00 12.10
C LYS A 344 -11.17 18.89 13.26
N THR A 345 -12.09 18.40 14.08
CA THR A 345 -12.59 19.13 15.24
C THR A 345 -11.50 19.34 16.29
N ILE A 346 -10.71 18.30 16.59
CA ILE A 346 -9.68 18.37 17.63
C ILE A 346 -8.51 19.27 17.19
N PHE A 347 -7.94 19.06 16.01
CA PHE A 347 -6.69 19.70 15.59
C PHE A 347 -6.88 20.92 14.67
N GLY A 348 -8.09 21.15 14.15
CA GLY A 348 -8.37 22.27 13.23
C GLY A 348 -7.78 22.05 11.83
N LEU A 349 -7.74 20.80 11.37
CA LEU A 349 -7.10 20.35 10.13
C LEU A 349 -8.06 20.41 8.94
#